data_5d36d8c4c765a3c422f983c36b12c5d9
#
_entry.id   5d36d8c4c765a3c422f983c36b12c5d9
#
_cell.length_a   1.000
_cell.length_b   1.000
_cell.length_c   1.000
_cell.angle_alpha   90.00
_cell.angle_beta   90.00
_cell.angle_gamma   90.00
#
_symmetry.space_group_name_H-M   'P 1'
#
loop_
_entity.id
_entity.type
_entity.pdbx_description
1 polymer ?
#
loop_
_entity_poly.entity_id
_entity_poly.type
_entity_poly.pdbx_seq_one_letter_code
_entity_poly.pdbx_strand_id
1 'polypeptide(L)'
;SLLTVQFTSVSEADSHAGARLFARLFTRLAQAEYADLPIRMLGPAGDTLYRVAGKYRCHLILKCRNDRRMRELTRRVLEQFYTQAPAGVQAIPDLD
;
A
#
# COMPACT_ATOMS: atom_id res chain seq x y z
N SER A 1 11.68 -1.91 11.01
CA SER A 1 10.44 -2.63 10.68
C SER A 1 10.04 -2.42 9.24
N LEU A 2 9.23 -3.34 8.73
CA LEU A 2 8.68 -3.26 7.37
C LEU A 2 7.16 -3.23 7.43
N LEU A 3 6.58 -2.33 6.67
CA LEU A 3 5.18 -2.40 6.29
C LEU A 3 5.12 -3.00 4.88
N THR A 4 4.47 -4.13 4.75
CA THR A 4 4.20 -4.74 3.44
C THR A 4 2.71 -4.61 3.17
N VAL A 5 2.34 -4.04 2.04
CA VAL A 5 0.94 -3.97 1.62
C VAL A 5 0.77 -4.81 0.37
N GLN A 6 -0.10 -5.80 0.45
CA GLN A 6 -0.44 -6.66 -0.67
C GLN A 6 -1.73 -6.18 -1.32
N PHE A 7 -1.71 -6.06 -2.64
CA PHE A 7 -2.89 -5.67 -3.42
C PHE A 7 -3.34 -6.85 -4.26
N THR A 8 -4.58 -7.26 -4.08
CA THR A 8 -5.14 -8.40 -4.81
C THR A 8 -6.32 -8.00 -5.66
N SER A 9 -6.42 -8.59 -6.85
CA SER A 9 -7.53 -8.37 -7.77
C SER A 9 -7.59 -9.51 -8.80
N VAL A 10 -8.78 -9.77 -9.33
CA VAL A 10 -8.93 -10.66 -10.48
C VAL A 10 -8.37 -10.00 -11.76
N SER A 11 -8.17 -8.70 -11.75
CA SER A 11 -7.57 -7.92 -12.83
C SER A 11 -6.14 -7.55 -12.47
N GLU A 12 -5.19 -7.95 -13.33
CA GLU A 12 -3.79 -7.58 -13.18
C GLU A 12 -3.62 -6.06 -13.19
N ALA A 13 -4.25 -5.39 -14.14
CA ALA A 13 -4.17 -3.93 -14.25
C ALA A 13 -4.68 -3.23 -12.99
N ASP A 14 -5.77 -3.75 -12.40
CA ASP A 14 -6.35 -3.15 -11.20
C ASP A 14 -5.49 -3.37 -9.96
N SER A 15 -4.81 -4.52 -9.83
CA SER A 15 -3.91 -4.74 -8.71
C SER A 15 -2.74 -3.76 -8.74
N HIS A 16 -2.16 -3.49 -9.91
CA HIS A 16 -1.12 -2.49 -10.09
C HIS A 16 -1.64 -1.07 -9.86
N ALA A 17 -2.82 -0.76 -10.39
CA ALA A 17 -3.44 0.55 -10.19
C ALA A 17 -3.69 0.82 -8.70
N GLY A 18 -4.11 -0.19 -7.96
CA GLY A 18 -4.29 -0.11 -6.52
C GLY A 18 -2.99 0.19 -5.79
N ALA A 19 -1.91 -0.50 -6.14
CA ALA A 19 -0.61 -0.26 -5.54
C ALA A 19 -0.12 1.17 -5.79
N ARG A 20 -0.26 1.67 -7.02
CA ARG A 20 0.12 3.04 -7.37
C ARG A 20 -0.72 4.07 -6.63
N LEU A 21 -2.02 3.84 -6.54
CA LEU A 21 -2.93 4.73 -5.80
C LEU A 21 -2.54 4.81 -4.33
N PHE A 22 -2.33 3.67 -3.69
CA PHE A 22 -1.91 3.62 -2.29
C PHE A 22 -0.60 4.39 -2.09
N ALA A 23 0.38 4.17 -2.95
CA ALA A 23 1.67 4.85 -2.87
C ALA A 23 1.52 6.37 -2.95
N ARG A 24 0.68 6.87 -3.86
CA ARG A 24 0.42 8.32 -4.00
C ARG A 24 -0.27 8.88 -2.77
N LEU A 25 -1.31 8.22 -2.28
CA LEU A 25 -2.05 8.67 -1.10
C LEU A 25 -1.15 8.67 0.13
N PHE A 26 -0.37 7.61 0.29
CA PHE A 26 0.56 7.49 1.42
C PHE A 26 1.60 8.62 1.40
N THR A 27 2.25 8.82 0.26
CA THR A 27 3.27 9.86 0.12
C THR A 27 2.69 11.24 0.39
N ARG A 28 1.51 11.53 -0.12
CA ARG A 28 0.85 12.82 0.06
C ARG A 28 0.54 13.10 1.53
N LEU A 29 -0.09 12.13 2.20
CA LEU A 29 -0.46 12.31 3.60
C LEU A 29 0.77 12.33 4.50
N ALA A 30 1.77 11.49 4.22
CA ALA A 30 3.01 11.46 4.99
C ALA A 30 3.73 12.81 4.92
N GLN A 31 3.84 13.40 3.72
CA GLN A 31 4.47 14.71 3.57
C GLN A 31 3.69 15.83 4.26
N ALA A 32 2.36 15.75 4.23
CA ALA A 32 1.52 16.79 4.79
C ALA A 32 1.47 16.79 6.33
N GLU A 33 1.40 15.61 6.95
CA GLU A 33 1.11 15.50 8.38
C GLU A 33 2.07 14.62 9.18
N TYR A 34 2.95 13.87 8.52
CA TYR A 34 3.88 12.93 9.17
C TYR A 34 5.30 13.08 8.65
N ALA A 35 5.69 14.31 8.27
CA ALA A 35 6.99 14.55 7.63
C ALA A 35 8.17 14.21 8.56
N ASP A 36 7.95 14.17 9.86
CA ASP A 36 8.96 13.81 10.85
C ASP A 36 9.21 12.30 10.97
N LEU A 37 8.32 11.47 10.42
CA LEU A 37 8.50 10.02 10.47
C LEU A 37 9.54 9.56 9.46
N PRO A 38 10.53 8.76 9.89
CA PRO A 38 11.50 8.19 8.97
C PRO A 38 10.88 7.02 8.19
N ILE A 39 10.48 7.30 6.95
CA ILE A 39 9.82 6.32 6.09
C ILE A 39 10.54 6.29 4.75
N ARG A 40 10.81 5.08 4.26
CA ARG A 40 11.38 4.85 2.95
C ARG A 40 10.50 3.89 2.18
N MET A 41 9.95 4.34 1.06
CA MET A 41 9.12 3.53 0.19
C MET A 41 10.00 2.78 -0.81
N LEU A 42 9.79 1.45 -0.90
CA LEU A 42 10.47 0.56 -1.83
C LEU A 42 9.42 0.03 -2.82
N GLY A 43 9.27 0.70 -3.90
CA GLY A 43 8.25 0.35 -4.90
C GLY A 43 6.99 1.21 -4.80
N PRO A 44 5.91 0.82 -5.51
CA PRO A 44 5.74 -0.50 -6.16
C PRO A 44 6.79 -0.72 -7.24
N ALA A 45 7.58 -1.75 -7.08
CA ALA A 45 8.53 -2.17 -8.09
C ALA A 45 7.80 -3.08 -9.08
N GLY A 46 8.39 -3.28 -10.25
CA GLY A 46 7.87 -4.21 -11.24
C GLY A 46 8.01 -5.64 -10.73
N ASP A 47 7.36 -5.92 -9.63
CA ASP A 47 7.44 -7.20 -8.97
C ASP A 47 6.92 -8.29 -9.87
N THR A 48 7.48 -9.47 -9.63
CA THR A 48 6.95 -10.68 -10.21
C THR A 48 5.50 -10.82 -9.79
N LEU A 49 4.63 -10.37 -10.66
CA LEU A 49 3.22 -10.54 -10.44
C LEU A 49 2.87 -11.97 -10.77
N TYR A 50 2.30 -12.68 -9.83
CA TYR A 50 1.83 -14.03 -10.09
C TYR A 50 0.37 -14.18 -9.66
N ARG A 51 -0.29 -15.07 -10.34
CA ARG A 51 -1.70 -15.37 -10.11
C ARG A 51 -1.82 -16.54 -9.15
N VAL A 52 -2.51 -16.33 -8.02
CA VAL A 52 -2.76 -17.36 -7.02
C VAL A 52 -4.25 -17.43 -6.76
N ALA A 53 -4.84 -18.63 -6.89
CA ALA A 53 -6.26 -18.85 -6.66
C ALA A 53 -7.15 -17.88 -7.48
N GLY A 54 -6.76 -17.62 -8.73
CA GLY A 54 -7.49 -16.76 -9.63
C GLY A 54 -7.29 -15.26 -9.40
N LYS A 55 -6.41 -14.86 -8.49
CA LYS A 55 -6.16 -13.44 -8.21
C LYS A 55 -4.71 -13.08 -8.45
N TYR A 56 -4.50 -11.89 -9.02
CA TYR A 56 -3.17 -11.30 -9.15
C TYR A 56 -2.80 -10.57 -7.87
N ARG A 57 -1.53 -10.61 -7.51
CA ARG A 57 -0.97 -9.99 -6.30
C ARG A 57 0.17 -9.07 -6.66
N CYS A 58 0.19 -7.92 -6.00
CA CYS A 58 1.22 -6.90 -6.16
C CYS A 58 1.58 -6.40 -4.76
N HIS A 59 2.84 -6.07 -4.52
CA HIS A 59 3.30 -5.64 -3.20
C HIS A 59 3.90 -4.24 -3.22
N LEU A 60 3.71 -3.53 -2.13
CA LEU A 60 4.41 -2.30 -1.81
C LEU A 60 5.10 -2.52 -0.46
N ILE A 61 6.38 -2.16 -0.35
CA ILE A 61 7.14 -2.31 0.88
C ILE A 61 7.63 -0.95 1.33
N LEU A 62 7.48 -0.66 2.63
CA LEU A 62 7.98 0.55 3.25
C LEU A 62 8.84 0.19 4.45
N LYS A 63 10.05 0.78 4.53
CA LYS A 63 10.87 0.73 5.74
C LYS A 63 10.40 1.83 6.67
N CYS A 64 10.13 1.48 7.92
CA CYS A 64 9.54 2.41 8.88
C CYS A 64 9.79 1.93 10.31
N ARG A 65 9.30 2.70 11.26
CA ARG A 65 9.20 2.26 12.65
C ARG A 65 7.80 1.69 12.88
N ASN A 66 7.71 0.65 13.70
CA ASN A 66 6.42 0.14 14.15
C ASN A 66 6.01 0.92 15.38
N ASP A 67 5.41 2.07 15.19
CA ASP A 67 4.89 2.89 16.27
C ASP A 67 3.45 3.31 15.98
N ARG A 68 2.84 3.95 16.97
CA ARG A 68 1.44 4.36 16.91
C ARG A 68 1.16 5.29 15.74
N ARG A 69 2.05 6.24 15.46
CA ARG A 69 1.84 7.22 14.38
C ARG A 69 1.92 6.57 13.01
N MET A 70 2.81 5.59 12.84
CA MET A 70 2.88 4.85 11.60
C MET A 70 1.62 4.03 11.35
N ARG A 71 1.09 3.40 12.40
CA ARG A 71 -0.18 2.66 12.31
C ARG A 71 -1.36 3.59 11.99
N GLU A 72 -1.39 4.77 12.59
CA GLU A 72 -2.41 5.79 12.32
C GLU A 72 -2.34 6.26 10.87
N LEU A 73 -1.15 6.57 10.36
CA LEU A 73 -0.95 6.97 8.97
C LEU A 73 -1.46 5.89 8.02
N THR A 74 -1.06 4.64 8.26
CA THR A 74 -1.48 3.51 7.42
C THR A 74 -3.01 3.35 7.41
N ARG A 75 -3.66 3.45 8.56
CA ARG A 75 -5.11 3.37 8.67
C ARG A 75 -5.80 4.48 7.89
N ARG A 76 -5.32 5.72 8.02
CA ARG A 76 -5.89 6.87 7.31
C ARG A 76 -5.76 6.72 5.80
N VAL A 77 -4.61 6.23 5.33
CA VAL A 77 -4.39 5.99 3.90
C VAL A 77 -5.32 4.89 3.40
N LEU A 78 -5.50 3.82 4.16
CA LEU A 78 -6.43 2.75 3.80
C LEU A 78 -7.86 3.26 3.66
N GLU A 79 -8.31 4.12 4.56
CA GLU A 79 -9.66 4.70 4.47
C GLU A 79 -9.83 5.50 3.18
N GLN A 80 -8.86 6.33 2.82
CA GLN A 80 -8.89 7.08 1.56
C GLN A 80 -8.81 6.16 0.35
N PHE A 81 -7.96 5.13 0.44
CA PHE A 81 -7.77 4.17 -0.64
C PHE A 81 -9.10 3.54 -1.06
N TYR A 82 -9.88 3.07 -0.11
CA TYR A 82 -11.14 2.39 -0.42
C TYR A 82 -12.25 3.31 -0.94
N THR A 83 -12.07 4.62 -0.87
CA THR A 83 -12.99 5.56 -1.53
C THR A 83 -12.66 5.77 -3.01
N GLN A 84 -11.45 5.40 -3.45
CA GLN A 84 -10.94 5.71 -4.79
C GLN A 84 -10.48 4.49 -5.57
N ALA A 85 -10.21 3.38 -4.90
CA ALA A 85 -9.65 2.19 -5.53
C ALA A 85 -10.61 1.58 -6.56
N PRO A 86 -10.05 0.91 -7.59
CA PRO A 86 -10.88 0.11 -8.48
C PRO A 86 -11.68 -0.93 -7.70
N ALA A 87 -12.91 -1.17 -8.12
CA ALA A 87 -13.77 -2.17 -7.48
C ALA A 87 -13.09 -3.54 -7.48
N GLY A 88 -13.17 -4.25 -6.35
CA GLY A 88 -12.62 -5.60 -6.22
C GLY A 88 -11.13 -5.66 -5.86
N VAL A 89 -10.46 -4.51 -5.74
CA VAL A 89 -9.08 -4.49 -5.25
C VAL A 89 -9.08 -4.49 -3.73
N GLN A 90 -8.33 -5.41 -3.13
CA GLN A 90 -8.09 -5.42 -1.68
C GLN A 90 -6.66 -5.02 -1.38
N ALA A 91 -6.48 -4.18 -0.38
CA ALA A 91 -5.19 -3.80 0.16
C ALA A 91 -5.04 -4.45 1.54
N ILE A 92 -4.01 -5.27 1.72
CA ILE A 92 -3.80 -6.05 2.94
C ILE A 92 -2.47 -5.62 3.55
N PRO A 93 -2.48 -4.75 4.58
CA PRO A 93 -1.26 -4.32 5.24
C PRO A 93 -0.78 -5.34 6.26
N ASP A 94 0.54 -5.42 6.41
CA ASP A 94 1.21 -6.24 7.41
C ASP A 94 2.41 -5.45 7.93
N LEU A 95 2.31 -4.94 9.14
CA LEU A 95 3.36 -4.19 9.82
C LEU A 95 3.99 -5.08 10.89
N ASP A 96 5.25 -5.43 10.67
CA ASP A 96 5.98 -6.28 11.61
C ASP A 96 6.50 -5.52 12.84
#